data_8c34fb71afe1256b4a2637b2281e2bc5
#
_entry.id   8c34fb71afe1256b4a2637b2281e2bc5
#
_cell.length_a   1.000
_cell.length_b   1.000
_cell.length_c   1.000
_cell.angle_alpha   90.00
_cell.angle_beta   90.00
_cell.angle_gamma   90.00
#
_symmetry.space_group_name_H-M   'P 1'
#
loop_
_entity.id
_entity.type
_entity.pdbx_description
1 polymer ?
#
loop_
_entity_poly.entity_id
_entity_poly.type
_entity_poly.pdbx_seq_one_letter_code
_entity_poly.pdbx_strand_id
1 'polypeptide(L)'
;MSFVNVRLSDRVAFGFTGGPEWFTQITQLEGGGEVRNAAWKYPRHRYTAQFLSFLDDERTEILHAFQAVRGRWLAFRFKDHGDFRAVDEPIAVVEGARTPGQLTKTYRMGPAHTVRRIQAPVGSTVVVRDEDGAVVPGALDEQTGLFTPAADWGAGQYTWSGEFDVWVRFDNDFNAFSITNKSGGSFVGTADIELVEVKR
;
A
#
# COMPACT_ATOMS: atom_id res chain seq x y z
N MET A 1 -5.21 -5.60 -15.66
CA MET A 1 -5.84 -4.78 -14.58
C MET A 1 -5.59 -3.33 -14.88
N SER A 2 -6.55 -2.47 -14.64
CA SER A 2 -6.41 -1.04 -14.91
C SER A 2 -6.14 -0.31 -13.59
N PHE A 3 -5.06 0.47 -13.56
CA PHE A 3 -4.60 1.24 -12.40
C PHE A 3 -4.68 2.72 -12.74
N VAL A 4 -5.20 3.51 -11.82
CA VAL A 4 -5.26 4.97 -11.92
C VAL A 4 -4.24 5.54 -10.96
N ASN A 5 -3.20 6.22 -11.47
CA ASN A 5 -2.14 6.80 -10.65
C ASN A 5 -2.62 8.10 -9.97
N VAL A 6 -3.71 7.98 -9.21
CA VAL A 6 -4.29 9.05 -8.39
C VAL A 6 -4.42 8.51 -6.97
N ARG A 7 -4.10 9.35 -6.01
CA ARG A 7 -4.17 9.04 -4.59
C ARG A 7 -5.43 9.61 -3.97
N LEU A 8 -6.11 8.80 -3.16
CA LEU A 8 -7.17 9.29 -2.29
C LEU A 8 -6.56 10.28 -1.28
N SER A 9 -7.25 11.38 -0.98
CA SER A 9 -6.70 12.41 -0.11
C SER A 9 -6.35 11.88 1.28
N ASP A 10 -5.29 12.44 1.88
CA ASP A 10 -4.85 12.04 3.21
C ASP A 10 -5.94 12.26 4.28
N ARG A 11 -6.81 13.26 4.08
CA ARG A 11 -7.96 13.53 4.97
C ARG A 11 -8.92 12.35 5.03
N VAL A 12 -9.27 11.79 3.87
CA VAL A 12 -10.15 10.62 3.77
C VAL A 12 -9.41 9.37 4.24
N ALA A 13 -8.16 9.19 3.80
CA ALA A 13 -7.37 8.01 4.15
C ALA A 13 -7.12 7.88 5.67
N PHE A 14 -7.08 8.99 6.41
CA PHE A 14 -6.85 8.98 7.86
C PHE A 14 -7.97 8.30 8.67
N GLY A 15 -9.20 8.26 8.15
CA GLY A 15 -10.35 7.61 8.81
C GLY A 15 -10.38 6.08 8.69
N PHE A 16 -9.44 5.47 7.96
CA PHE A 16 -9.41 4.03 7.74
C PHE A 16 -8.62 3.29 8.82
N THR A 17 -9.16 2.12 9.20
CA THR A 17 -8.46 1.09 9.97
C THR A 17 -8.16 -0.09 9.06
N GLY A 18 -7.01 -0.73 9.22
CA GLY A 18 -6.68 -1.86 8.36
C GLY A 18 -5.35 -2.51 8.72
N GLY A 19 -5.01 -3.52 7.97
CA GLY A 19 -3.77 -4.25 8.16
C GLY A 19 -3.63 -5.45 7.21
N PRO A 20 -2.53 -6.22 7.36
CA PRO A 20 -2.26 -7.38 6.56
C PRO A 20 -3.18 -8.54 6.90
N GLU A 21 -3.75 -9.15 5.88
CA GLU A 21 -4.53 -10.39 5.94
C GLU A 21 -3.69 -11.54 5.36
N TRP A 22 -3.62 -12.65 6.09
CA TRP A 22 -3.01 -13.89 5.65
C TRP A 22 -4.05 -14.97 5.50
N PHE A 23 -3.79 -15.95 4.63
CA PHE A 23 -4.62 -17.14 4.52
C PHE A 23 -3.81 -18.36 4.92
N THR A 24 -4.10 -18.91 6.12
CA THR A 24 -3.48 -20.11 6.66
C THR A 24 -4.54 -21.18 6.88
N GLN A 25 -4.31 -22.35 6.32
CA GLN A 25 -5.13 -23.52 6.58
C GLN A 25 -4.60 -24.25 7.82
N ILE A 26 -5.47 -24.49 8.79
CA ILE A 26 -5.14 -25.20 10.02
C ILE A 26 -5.90 -26.51 10.05
N THR A 27 -5.21 -27.62 10.19
CA THR A 27 -5.78 -28.95 10.39
C THR A 27 -5.47 -29.41 11.79
N GLN A 28 -6.50 -29.65 12.59
CA GLN A 28 -6.36 -30.21 13.93
C GLN A 28 -6.18 -31.73 13.84
N LEU A 29 -5.26 -32.25 14.67
CA LEU A 29 -4.99 -33.68 14.81
C LEU A 29 -5.68 -34.23 16.06
N GLU A 30 -6.04 -35.53 16.04
CA GLU A 30 -6.75 -36.19 17.17
C GLU A 30 -6.01 -36.10 18.50
N GLY A 31 -4.67 -36.01 18.47
CA GLY A 31 -3.82 -35.82 19.66
C GLY A 31 -3.73 -34.38 20.20
N GLY A 32 -4.56 -33.43 19.71
CA GLY A 32 -4.54 -32.03 20.14
C GLY A 32 -3.45 -31.17 19.50
N GLY A 33 -2.63 -31.75 18.61
CA GLY A 33 -1.67 -31.01 17.79
C GLY A 33 -2.34 -30.35 16.57
N GLU A 34 -1.61 -29.48 15.86
CA GLU A 34 -2.10 -28.86 14.63
C GLU A 34 -1.03 -28.82 13.55
N VAL A 35 -1.46 -28.94 12.31
CA VAL A 35 -0.65 -28.72 11.11
C VAL A 35 -1.12 -27.40 10.47
N ARG A 36 -0.18 -26.50 10.20
CA ARG A 36 -0.45 -25.20 9.58
C ARG A 36 0.14 -25.15 8.18
N ASN A 37 -0.67 -24.76 7.22
CA ASN A 37 -0.25 -24.55 5.83
C ASN A 37 -0.53 -23.10 5.43
N ALA A 38 0.52 -22.32 5.15
CA ALA A 38 0.40 -20.95 4.65
C ALA A 38 0.05 -20.98 3.16
N ALA A 39 -1.22 -20.74 2.83
CA ALA A 39 -1.70 -20.77 1.46
C ALA A 39 -1.25 -19.55 0.64
N TRP A 40 -1.06 -18.40 1.27
CA TRP A 40 -0.59 -17.20 0.60
C TRP A 40 0.89 -16.96 0.91
N LYS A 41 1.66 -16.69 -0.15
CA LYS A 41 3.08 -16.32 -0.05
C LYS A 41 3.26 -14.90 0.51
N TYR A 42 2.33 -13.99 0.20
CA TYR A 42 2.35 -12.59 0.60
C TYR A 42 1.00 -12.20 1.18
N PRO A 43 0.96 -11.33 2.22
CA PRO A 43 -0.29 -10.83 2.75
C PRO A 43 -0.97 -9.92 1.75
N ARG A 44 -2.25 -9.71 1.94
CA ARG A 44 -3.06 -8.70 1.28
C ARG A 44 -3.62 -7.77 2.34
N HIS A 45 -3.48 -6.47 2.16
CA HIS A 45 -4.03 -5.52 3.12
C HIS A 45 -5.52 -5.29 2.84
N ARG A 46 -6.27 -5.20 3.93
CA ARG A 46 -7.66 -4.76 3.92
C ARG A 46 -7.78 -3.52 4.78
N TYR A 47 -8.62 -2.60 4.34
CA TYR A 47 -8.90 -1.36 5.04
C TYR A 47 -10.40 -1.16 5.11
N THR A 48 -10.88 -0.76 6.28
CA THR A 48 -12.29 -0.43 6.51
C THR A 48 -12.39 0.94 7.17
N ALA A 49 -13.38 1.70 6.78
CA ALA A 49 -13.71 2.95 7.43
C ALA A 49 -15.21 3.00 7.69
N GLN A 50 -15.55 3.27 8.94
CA GLN A 50 -16.91 3.60 9.35
C GLN A 50 -16.95 5.09 9.67
N PHE A 51 -17.37 5.88 8.70
CA PHE A 51 -17.55 7.30 8.92
C PHE A 51 -18.90 7.53 9.59
N LEU A 52 -18.88 7.75 10.90
CA LEU A 52 -20.06 8.12 11.68
C LEU A 52 -20.47 9.58 11.42
N SER A 53 -19.53 10.41 10.98
CA SER A 53 -19.76 11.81 10.61
C SER A 53 -18.65 12.26 9.69
N PHE A 54 -18.96 12.67 8.48
CA PHE A 54 -18.00 13.29 7.56
C PHE A 54 -18.58 14.55 6.95
N LEU A 55 -17.69 15.46 6.60
CA LEU A 55 -18.06 16.72 5.97
C LEU A 55 -18.49 16.48 4.52
N ASP A 56 -19.24 17.40 3.96
CA ASP A 56 -19.77 17.30 2.59
C ASP A 56 -18.65 17.15 1.54
N ASP A 57 -17.51 17.81 1.75
CA ASP A 57 -16.34 17.70 0.88
C ASP A 57 -15.76 16.27 0.86
N GLU A 58 -15.64 15.64 2.03
CA GLU A 58 -15.11 14.26 2.16
C GLU A 58 -16.04 13.25 1.52
N ARG A 59 -17.35 13.40 1.75
CA ARG A 59 -18.39 12.62 1.09
C ARG A 59 -18.31 12.77 -0.43
N THR A 60 -18.20 13.99 -0.90
CA THR A 60 -18.12 14.29 -2.34
C THR A 60 -16.88 13.66 -2.96
N GLU A 61 -15.73 13.74 -2.30
CA GLU A 61 -14.50 13.08 -2.76
C GLU A 61 -14.66 11.57 -2.87
N ILE A 62 -15.20 10.92 -1.84
CA ILE A 62 -15.42 9.47 -1.84
C ILE A 62 -16.40 9.07 -2.94
N LEU A 63 -17.50 9.82 -3.08
CA LEU A 63 -18.50 9.55 -4.12
C LEU A 63 -17.90 9.69 -5.53
N HIS A 64 -17.13 10.75 -5.77
CA HIS A 64 -16.46 10.97 -7.04
C HIS A 64 -15.42 9.87 -7.32
N ALA A 65 -14.62 9.50 -6.31
CA ALA A 65 -13.66 8.41 -6.44
C ALA A 65 -14.38 7.10 -6.81
N PHE A 66 -15.43 6.72 -6.07
CA PHE A 66 -16.19 5.50 -6.31
C PHE A 66 -16.79 5.45 -7.72
N GLN A 67 -17.39 6.55 -8.18
CA GLN A 67 -17.96 6.65 -9.53
C GLN A 67 -16.88 6.61 -10.61
N ALA A 68 -15.76 7.32 -10.42
CA ALA A 68 -14.69 7.40 -11.39
C ALA A 68 -13.98 6.04 -11.57
N VAL A 69 -13.76 5.30 -10.48
CA VAL A 69 -13.10 3.98 -10.53
C VAL A 69 -14.08 2.84 -10.80
N ARG A 70 -15.39 3.11 -10.86
CA ARG A 70 -16.47 2.15 -11.11
C ARG A 70 -16.47 1.01 -10.11
N GLY A 71 -16.56 1.35 -8.81
CA GLY A 71 -16.56 0.37 -7.74
C GLY A 71 -15.29 -0.48 -7.72
N ARG A 72 -15.44 -1.80 -7.89
CA ARG A 72 -14.35 -2.78 -7.81
C ARG A 72 -13.42 -2.83 -9.02
N TRP A 73 -13.67 -2.04 -10.07
CA TRP A 73 -13.00 -2.26 -11.35
C TRP A 73 -11.58 -1.68 -11.44
N LEU A 74 -11.39 -0.41 -11.08
CA LEU A 74 -10.08 0.24 -11.16
C LEU A 74 -9.41 0.30 -9.79
N ALA A 75 -8.09 0.13 -9.79
CA ALA A 75 -7.26 0.33 -8.61
C ALA A 75 -6.68 1.75 -8.59
N PHE A 76 -6.51 2.31 -7.41
CA PHE A 76 -5.96 3.64 -7.15
C PHE A 76 -4.99 3.62 -5.97
N ARG A 77 -4.28 4.72 -5.74
CA ARG A 77 -3.31 4.82 -4.65
C ARG A 77 -3.99 5.21 -3.33
N PHE A 78 -3.57 4.57 -2.26
CA PHE A 78 -4.05 4.80 -0.90
C PHE A 78 -2.87 4.86 0.07
N LYS A 79 -2.82 5.88 0.93
CA LYS A 79 -1.83 5.98 1.99
C LYS A 79 -2.30 5.17 3.21
N ASP A 80 -1.55 4.14 3.53
CA ASP A 80 -1.71 3.42 4.80
C ASP A 80 -0.96 4.17 5.90
N HIS A 81 -1.67 4.94 6.71
CA HIS A 81 -1.06 5.71 7.79
C HIS A 81 -0.40 4.85 8.87
N GLY A 82 -0.72 3.56 8.94
CA GLY A 82 -0.07 2.60 9.83
C GLY A 82 1.25 2.06 9.29
N ASP A 83 1.41 2.04 7.94
CA ASP A 83 2.58 1.45 7.29
C ASP A 83 2.88 2.10 5.92
N PHE A 84 3.36 3.33 5.93
CA PHE A 84 3.61 4.13 4.73
C PHE A 84 5.07 4.51 4.50
N ARG A 85 6.00 4.11 5.38
CA ARG A 85 7.39 4.56 5.36
C ARG A 85 8.38 3.39 5.42
N ALA A 86 9.44 3.51 4.65
CA ALA A 86 10.62 2.65 4.69
C ALA A 86 11.85 3.47 5.05
N VAL A 87 12.78 2.89 5.82
CA VAL A 87 14.03 3.53 6.24
C VAL A 87 15.15 2.52 6.10
N ASP A 88 16.15 2.85 5.28
CA ASP A 88 17.38 2.08 5.03
C ASP A 88 17.11 0.61 4.68
N GLU A 89 16.05 0.38 3.91
CA GLU A 89 15.71 -0.96 3.43
C GLU A 89 16.63 -1.40 2.28
N PRO A 90 17.11 -2.64 2.28
CA PRO A 90 18.05 -3.09 1.27
C PRO A 90 17.40 -3.23 -0.11
N ILE A 91 18.17 -2.91 -1.14
CA ILE A 91 17.85 -3.16 -2.55
C ILE A 91 18.73 -4.30 -3.05
N ALA A 92 18.11 -5.35 -3.57
CA ALA A 92 18.85 -6.41 -4.25
C ALA A 92 19.25 -5.92 -5.65
N VAL A 93 20.56 -5.87 -5.91
CA VAL A 93 21.15 -5.40 -7.16
C VAL A 93 22.09 -6.43 -7.75
N VAL A 94 22.44 -6.27 -9.03
CA VAL A 94 23.48 -7.08 -9.70
C VAL A 94 24.65 -6.15 -10.01
N GLU A 95 25.78 -6.40 -9.35
CA GLU A 95 27.02 -5.64 -9.54
C GLU A 95 27.47 -5.68 -11.02
N GLY A 96 27.96 -4.57 -11.50
CA GLY A 96 28.42 -4.40 -12.89
C GLY A 96 27.31 -4.34 -13.92
N ALA A 97 26.04 -4.25 -13.50
CA ALA A 97 24.89 -4.18 -14.39
C ALA A 97 23.97 -3.01 -14.06
N ARG A 98 23.34 -2.43 -15.07
CA ARG A 98 22.34 -1.37 -14.92
C ARG A 98 20.92 -1.94 -14.84
N THR A 99 20.74 -3.03 -14.11
CA THR A 99 19.44 -3.67 -13.94
C THR A 99 18.59 -2.93 -12.90
N PRO A 100 17.27 -2.79 -13.13
CA PRO A 100 16.40 -2.19 -12.12
C PRO A 100 16.38 -3.00 -10.82
N GLY A 101 16.55 -2.31 -9.68
CA GLY A 101 16.35 -2.87 -8.34
C GLY A 101 14.93 -2.66 -7.86
N GLN A 102 14.29 -3.70 -7.31
CA GLN A 102 12.96 -3.59 -6.72
C GLN A 102 13.05 -3.00 -5.31
N LEU A 103 12.32 -1.93 -5.05
CA LEU A 103 12.15 -1.40 -3.70
C LEU A 103 11.35 -2.40 -2.86
N THR A 104 11.87 -2.71 -1.67
CA THR A 104 11.27 -3.68 -0.76
C THR A 104 11.23 -3.13 0.65
N LYS A 105 10.35 -3.68 1.50
CA LYS A 105 10.34 -3.46 2.93
C LYS A 105 10.31 -4.78 3.67
N THR A 106 11.16 -4.91 4.70
CA THR A 106 11.31 -6.14 5.47
C THR A 106 10.70 -6.00 6.85
N TYR A 107 9.77 -6.88 7.18
CA TYR A 107 9.18 -7.00 8.52
C TYR A 107 9.84 -8.15 9.25
N ARG A 108 10.34 -7.92 10.47
CA ARG A 108 11.12 -8.90 11.24
C ARG A 108 10.54 -9.11 12.63
N MET A 109 10.55 -10.39 13.05
CA MET A 109 10.30 -10.79 14.43
C MET A 109 11.30 -11.90 14.80
N GLY A 110 12.41 -11.54 15.42
CA GLY A 110 13.54 -12.47 15.62
C GLY A 110 14.06 -13.02 14.29
N PRO A 111 14.15 -14.35 14.13
CA PRO A 111 14.60 -14.98 12.89
C PRO A 111 13.53 -14.95 11.78
N ALA A 112 12.26 -14.82 12.13
CA ALA A 112 11.17 -14.78 11.16
C ALA A 112 11.15 -13.43 10.44
N HIS A 113 10.99 -13.45 9.13
CA HIS A 113 10.89 -12.23 8.34
C HIS A 113 9.98 -12.42 7.12
N THR A 114 9.42 -11.32 6.67
CA THR A 114 8.64 -11.24 5.43
C THR A 114 9.09 -10.01 4.65
N VAL A 115 9.32 -10.18 3.36
CA VAL A 115 9.72 -9.10 2.44
C VAL A 115 8.52 -8.70 1.59
N ARG A 116 8.12 -7.43 1.69
CA ARG A 116 7.07 -6.83 0.86
C ARG A 116 7.69 -6.08 -0.30
N ARG A 117 7.21 -6.32 -1.51
CA ARG A 117 7.52 -5.47 -2.67
C ARG A 117 6.74 -4.17 -2.57
N ILE A 118 7.43 -3.05 -2.71
CA ILE A 118 6.80 -1.73 -2.75
C ILE A 118 6.50 -1.39 -4.20
N GLN A 119 5.23 -1.24 -4.52
CA GLN A 119 4.73 -1.06 -5.90
C GLN A 119 4.15 0.33 -6.17
N ALA A 120 4.09 1.19 -5.16
CA ALA A 120 3.57 2.55 -5.29
C ALA A 120 4.39 3.53 -4.45
N PRO A 121 5.72 3.63 -4.65
CA PRO A 121 6.52 4.60 -3.91
C PRO A 121 6.09 6.03 -4.26
N VAL A 122 6.30 6.95 -3.32
CA VAL A 122 6.09 8.40 -3.52
C VAL A 122 7.41 9.00 -3.97
N GLY A 123 7.56 9.21 -5.28
CA GLY A 123 8.85 9.51 -5.93
C GLY A 123 9.60 10.68 -5.32
N SER A 124 8.90 11.75 -4.91
CA SER A 124 9.51 12.91 -4.28
C SER A 124 10.18 12.64 -2.94
N THR A 125 9.90 11.49 -2.30
CA THR A 125 10.43 11.12 -0.98
C THR A 125 11.49 10.02 -1.04
N VAL A 126 11.63 9.35 -2.19
CA VAL A 126 12.54 8.21 -2.35
C VAL A 126 13.98 8.68 -2.52
N VAL A 127 14.85 8.16 -1.67
CA VAL A 127 16.30 8.34 -1.75
C VAL A 127 16.97 6.97 -1.72
N VAL A 128 17.81 6.69 -2.70
CA VAL A 128 18.65 5.50 -2.74
C VAL A 128 20.07 5.90 -2.37
N ARG A 129 20.73 5.11 -1.53
CA ARG A 129 22.10 5.32 -1.04
C ARG A 129 22.94 4.08 -1.21
N ASP A 130 24.23 4.29 -1.43
CA ASP A 130 25.23 3.24 -1.35
C ASP A 130 25.70 3.01 0.10
N GLU A 131 26.66 2.12 0.30
CA GLU A 131 27.20 1.74 1.62
C GLU A 131 27.94 2.89 2.33
N ASP A 132 28.46 3.86 1.58
CA ASP A 132 29.10 5.06 2.10
C ASP A 132 28.10 6.19 2.42
N GLY A 133 26.79 5.95 2.15
CA GLY A 133 25.73 6.91 2.36
C GLY A 133 25.57 7.94 1.25
N ALA A 134 26.31 7.82 0.14
CA ALA A 134 26.17 8.72 -0.99
C ALA A 134 24.87 8.43 -1.75
N VAL A 135 24.24 9.49 -2.27
CA VAL A 135 22.99 9.36 -3.03
C VAL A 135 23.28 8.79 -4.43
N VAL A 136 22.59 7.70 -4.76
CA VAL A 136 22.67 7.08 -6.07
C VAL A 136 21.65 7.73 -7.00
N PRO A 137 22.10 8.41 -8.08
CA PRO A 137 21.18 8.98 -9.06
C PRO A 137 20.56 7.88 -9.91
N GLY A 138 19.28 8.06 -10.28
CA GLY A 138 18.56 7.07 -11.10
C GLY A 138 17.14 7.51 -11.42
N ALA A 139 16.42 6.63 -12.09
CA ALA A 139 15.01 6.80 -12.44
C ALA A 139 14.15 5.81 -11.67
N LEU A 140 13.07 6.30 -11.07
CA LEU A 140 12.10 5.50 -10.33
C LEU A 140 10.82 5.35 -11.14
N ASP A 141 10.38 4.12 -11.30
CA ASP A 141 9.01 3.84 -11.74
C ASP A 141 8.08 3.81 -10.52
N GLU A 142 7.34 4.89 -10.32
CA GLU A 142 6.41 5.04 -9.20
C GLU A 142 5.20 4.10 -9.25
N GLN A 143 5.01 3.38 -10.34
CA GLN A 143 3.89 2.44 -10.47
C GLN A 143 4.29 1.00 -10.14
N THR A 144 5.57 0.68 -10.21
CA THR A 144 6.09 -0.67 -9.95
C THR A 144 7.09 -0.73 -8.81
N GLY A 145 7.68 0.42 -8.43
CA GLY A 145 8.73 0.50 -7.43
C GLY A 145 10.08 -0.03 -7.91
N LEU A 146 10.29 -0.01 -9.22
CA LEU A 146 11.58 -0.34 -9.82
C LEU A 146 12.45 0.91 -9.91
N PHE A 147 13.64 0.85 -9.33
CA PHE A 147 14.63 1.91 -9.42
C PHE A 147 15.75 1.49 -10.37
N THR A 148 15.98 2.26 -11.42
CA THR A 148 17.05 2.06 -12.41
C THR A 148 18.16 3.07 -12.16
N PRO A 149 19.39 2.66 -11.81
CA PRO A 149 20.48 3.59 -11.55
C PRO A 149 20.92 4.31 -12.83
N ALA A 150 21.51 5.48 -12.70
CA ALA A 150 22.04 6.23 -13.84
C ALA A 150 23.32 5.60 -14.42
N ALA A 151 24.09 4.87 -13.61
CA ALA A 151 25.27 4.08 -14.00
C ALA A 151 25.09 2.64 -13.53
N ASP A 152 25.99 1.75 -13.90
CA ASP A 152 25.99 0.36 -13.42
C ASP A 152 26.17 0.33 -11.89
N TRP A 153 25.51 -0.64 -11.22
CA TRP A 153 25.68 -0.84 -9.80
C TRP A 153 27.14 -1.21 -9.50
N GLY A 154 27.78 -0.47 -8.59
CA GLY A 154 29.08 -0.81 -8.07
C GLY A 154 29.03 -2.00 -7.08
N ALA A 155 30.20 -2.37 -6.55
CA ALA A 155 30.28 -3.28 -5.42
C ALA A 155 29.65 -2.62 -4.17
N GLY A 156 29.14 -3.43 -3.24
CA GLY A 156 28.61 -2.99 -1.97
C GLY A 156 27.13 -3.13 -1.81
N GLN A 157 26.60 -2.60 -0.71
CA GLN A 157 25.18 -2.66 -0.37
C GLN A 157 24.49 -1.35 -0.71
N TYR A 158 23.27 -1.48 -1.19
CA TYR A 158 22.40 -0.33 -1.52
C TYR A 158 21.15 -0.38 -0.66
N THR A 159 20.77 0.78 -0.16
CA THR A 159 19.55 0.95 0.65
C THR A 159 18.68 2.04 0.07
N TRP A 160 17.41 2.02 0.46
CA TRP A 160 16.49 3.10 0.13
C TRP A 160 15.67 3.52 1.35
N SER A 161 15.29 4.79 1.36
CA SER A 161 14.37 5.37 2.32
C SER A 161 13.33 6.20 1.57
N GLY A 162 12.09 6.22 2.08
CA GLY A 162 11.02 7.00 1.46
C GLY A 162 9.64 6.62 1.94
N GLU A 163 8.63 7.28 1.39
CA GLU A 163 7.22 6.96 1.61
C GLU A 163 6.67 6.12 0.46
N PHE A 164 5.64 5.34 0.75
CA PHE A 164 4.94 4.55 -0.25
C PHE A 164 3.45 4.45 0.05
N ASP A 165 2.69 4.32 -1.00
CA ASP A 165 1.27 4.04 -0.98
C ASP A 165 1.00 2.55 -1.23
N VAL A 166 -0.25 2.17 -1.13
CA VAL A 166 -0.75 0.85 -1.47
C VAL A 166 -1.71 0.98 -2.66
N TRP A 167 -1.60 0.09 -3.63
CA TRP A 167 -2.62 -0.03 -4.67
C TRP A 167 -3.83 -0.72 -4.09
N VAL A 168 -4.95 -0.03 -4.06
CA VAL A 168 -6.23 -0.56 -3.54
C VAL A 168 -7.34 -0.41 -4.56
N ARG A 169 -8.39 -1.20 -4.41
CA ARG A 169 -9.70 -1.00 -5.04
C ARG A 169 -10.78 -1.04 -3.97
N PHE A 170 -11.94 -0.53 -4.26
CA PHE A 170 -13.11 -0.80 -3.42
C PHE A 170 -13.39 -2.31 -3.39
N ASP A 171 -13.89 -2.82 -2.27
CA ASP A 171 -14.23 -4.25 -2.15
C ASP A 171 -15.72 -4.54 -2.38
N ASN A 172 -16.49 -3.51 -2.74
CA ASN A 172 -17.90 -3.62 -3.12
C ASN A 172 -18.20 -2.81 -4.39
N ASP A 173 -19.32 -3.12 -5.04
CA ASP A 173 -19.87 -2.40 -6.20
C ASP A 173 -21.08 -1.54 -5.83
N PHE A 174 -21.45 -1.54 -4.56
CA PHE A 174 -22.51 -0.69 -4.01
C PHE A 174 -21.99 0.03 -2.77
N ASN A 175 -21.98 1.34 -2.81
CA ASN A 175 -21.56 2.18 -1.70
C ASN A 175 -22.75 3.08 -1.29
N ALA A 176 -23.34 2.76 -0.15
CA ALA A 176 -24.49 3.50 0.38
C ALA A 176 -24.00 4.66 1.28
N PHE A 177 -24.49 5.85 0.98
CA PHE A 177 -24.32 7.02 1.82
C PHE A 177 -25.63 7.35 2.51
N SER A 178 -25.62 7.47 3.82
CA SER A 178 -26.75 7.91 4.61
C SER A 178 -26.57 9.38 5.00
N ILE A 179 -27.51 10.24 4.63
CA ILE A 179 -27.50 11.65 5.04
C ILE A 179 -28.40 11.76 6.26
N THR A 180 -27.82 11.97 7.44
CA THR A 180 -28.54 11.93 8.72
C THR A 180 -28.93 13.31 9.23
N ASN A 181 -28.18 14.37 8.89
CA ASN A 181 -28.47 15.70 9.37
C ASN A 181 -27.87 16.78 8.46
N LYS A 182 -28.35 18.01 8.61
CA LYS A 182 -27.78 19.22 8.01
C LYS A 182 -27.36 20.17 9.12
N SER A 183 -26.04 20.35 9.28
CA SER A 183 -25.48 21.26 10.28
C SER A 183 -24.71 22.37 9.61
N GLY A 184 -25.02 23.62 9.94
CA GLY A 184 -24.29 24.79 9.42
C GLY A 184 -24.24 24.95 7.90
N GLY A 185 -25.21 24.37 7.16
CA GLY A 185 -25.22 24.38 5.71
C GLY A 185 -24.57 23.15 5.04
N SER A 186 -23.86 22.33 5.80
CA SER A 186 -23.23 21.10 5.31
C SER A 186 -24.02 19.86 5.70
N PHE A 187 -24.03 18.85 4.82
CA PHE A 187 -24.62 17.56 5.12
C PHE A 187 -23.66 16.72 5.96
N VAL A 188 -24.21 16.04 6.96
CA VAL A 188 -23.50 15.04 7.77
C VAL A 188 -24.07 13.69 7.45
N GLY A 189 -23.24 12.75 7.14
CA GLY A 189 -23.65 11.43 6.73
C GLY A 189 -22.80 10.32 7.33
N THR A 190 -23.20 9.08 7.07
CA THR A 190 -22.47 7.87 7.41
C THR A 190 -22.19 7.08 6.15
N ALA A 191 -21.06 6.41 6.11
CA ALA A 191 -20.71 5.44 5.08
C ALA A 191 -19.82 4.36 5.64
N ASP A 192 -20.01 3.13 5.16
CA ASP A 192 -19.10 2.01 5.39
C ASP A 192 -18.32 1.79 4.09
N ILE A 193 -17.03 1.96 4.15
CA ILE A 193 -16.15 1.85 2.99
C ILE A 193 -15.13 0.74 3.25
N GLU A 194 -15.03 -0.17 2.30
CA GLU A 194 -14.05 -1.25 2.32
C GLU A 194 -13.12 -1.14 1.12
N LEU A 195 -11.82 -1.20 1.40
CA LEU A 195 -10.78 -1.24 0.38
C LEU A 195 -9.95 -2.52 0.54
N VAL A 196 -9.47 -3.04 -0.56
CA VAL A 196 -8.59 -4.22 -0.58
C VAL A 196 -7.38 -3.96 -1.47
N GLU A 197 -6.21 -4.37 -0.99
CA GLU A 197 -4.96 -4.29 -1.74
C GLU A 197 -5.03 -5.11 -3.02
N VAL A 198 -4.54 -4.52 -4.10
CA VAL A 198 -4.37 -5.16 -5.40
C VAL A 198 -2.90 -5.18 -5.75
N LYS A 199 -2.36 -6.35 -6.02
CA LYS A 199 -0.95 -6.52 -6.45
C LYS A 199 -0.87 -6.38 -7.96
N ARG A 200 0.12 -5.63 -8.41
CA ARG A 200 0.41 -5.38 -9.82
C ARG A 200 1.37 -6.41 -10.39
#